data_dbd17ee9f407d08a40344ec4d6c62fa3
#
_entry.id   dbd17ee9f407d08a40344ec4d6c62fa3
#
_cell.length_a   1.000
_cell.length_b   1.000
_cell.length_c   1.000
_cell.angle_alpha   90.00
_cell.angle_beta   90.00
_cell.angle_gamma   90.00
#
_symmetry.space_group_name_H-M   'P 1'
#
loop_
_entity.id
_entity.type
_entity.pdbx_description
1 polymer ?
#
loop_
_entity_poly.entity_id
_entity_poly.type
_entity_poly.pdbx_seq_one_letter_code
_entity_poly.pdbx_strand_id
1 'polypeptide(L)'
;MKLSNFLVVKAVISLVFGIALALAPAALMLLYGVTLDPPGILMARFFGACLIGIGLICWLDRSADRAALQGITLALFIGDSIGFIVALLGQLSGLMNALGWVNVVIWLFLALGLGYFRFLKPSAS
;
A
#
# COMPACT_ATOMS: atom_id res chain seq x y z
N MET A 1 -4.36 16.49 10.14
CA MET A 1 -3.16 15.64 9.98
C MET A 1 -2.27 16.24 8.90
N LYS A 2 -0.97 16.25 9.13
CA LYS A 2 -0.01 16.70 8.13
C LYS A 2 0.31 15.57 7.16
N LEU A 3 0.71 15.92 5.93
CA LEU A 3 1.14 14.92 4.94
C LEU A 3 2.27 14.04 5.48
N SER A 4 3.26 14.62 6.17
CA SER A 4 4.35 13.85 6.75
C SER A 4 3.85 12.75 7.70
N ASN A 5 2.85 13.05 8.50
CA ASN A 5 2.24 12.07 9.41
C ASN A 5 1.48 10.98 8.64
N PHE A 6 0.78 11.37 7.57
CA PHE A 6 0.11 10.39 6.72
C PHE A 6 1.11 9.46 6.02
N LEU A 7 2.24 10.00 5.59
CA LEU A 7 3.30 9.18 5.00
C LEU A 7 3.90 8.20 6.02
N VAL A 8 3.97 8.58 7.30
CA VAL A 8 4.37 7.63 8.36
C VAL A 8 3.37 6.49 8.47
N VAL A 9 2.08 6.79 8.43
CA VAL A 9 1.03 5.75 8.46
C VAL A 9 1.20 4.80 7.27
N LYS A 10 1.36 5.35 6.07
CA LYS A 10 1.58 4.52 4.89
C LYS A 10 2.90 3.72 5.00
N ALA A 11 3.94 4.32 5.52
CA ALA A 11 5.22 3.63 5.72
C ALA A 11 5.06 2.41 6.62
N VAL A 12 4.37 2.56 7.74
CA VAL A 12 4.14 1.45 8.67
C VAL A 12 3.35 0.33 8.00
N ILE A 13 2.25 0.67 7.34
CA ILE A 13 1.42 -0.31 6.64
C ILE A 13 2.25 -1.03 5.57
N SER A 14 2.95 -0.29 4.73
CA SER A 14 3.75 -0.86 3.64
C SER A 14 4.88 -1.74 4.16
N LEU A 15 5.57 -1.32 5.21
CA LEU A 15 6.66 -2.10 5.79
C LEU A 15 6.15 -3.39 6.46
N VAL A 16 5.05 -3.31 7.19
CA VAL A 16 4.49 -4.50 7.86
C VAL A 16 4.07 -5.54 6.81
N PHE A 17 3.27 -5.15 5.83
CA PHE A 17 2.85 -6.07 4.77
C PHE A 17 4.02 -6.51 3.90
N GLY A 18 4.94 -5.60 3.60
CA GLY A 18 6.09 -5.90 2.78
C GLY A 18 7.01 -6.95 3.42
N ILE A 19 7.32 -6.78 4.69
CA ILE A 19 8.16 -7.73 5.42
C ILE A 19 7.44 -9.08 5.54
N ALA A 20 6.15 -9.08 5.86
CA ALA A 20 5.37 -10.31 5.97
C ALA A 20 5.34 -11.07 4.64
N LEU A 21 5.13 -10.36 3.52
CA LEU A 21 5.11 -11.00 2.20
C LEU A 21 6.49 -11.46 1.76
N ALA A 22 7.55 -10.75 2.12
CA ALA A 22 8.90 -11.17 1.76
C ALA A 22 9.35 -12.40 2.54
N LEU A 23 9.01 -12.49 3.82
CA LEU A 23 9.49 -13.55 4.70
C LEU A 23 8.52 -14.72 4.81
N ALA A 24 7.21 -14.48 4.83
CA ALA A 24 6.20 -15.50 5.06
C ALA A 24 4.96 -15.29 4.17
N PRO A 25 5.12 -15.28 2.84
CA PRO A 25 3.99 -14.98 1.94
C PRO A 25 2.87 -16.02 2.05
N ALA A 26 3.22 -17.29 2.15
CA ALA A 26 2.22 -18.35 2.24
C ALA A 26 1.38 -18.24 3.52
N ALA A 27 2.04 -17.99 4.65
CA ALA A 27 1.36 -17.84 5.94
C ALA A 27 0.43 -16.62 5.95
N LEU A 28 0.89 -15.49 5.42
CA LEU A 28 0.06 -14.29 5.35
C LEU A 28 -1.16 -14.52 4.46
N MET A 29 -0.97 -15.11 3.28
CA MET A 29 -2.06 -15.31 2.34
C MET A 29 -3.08 -16.34 2.84
N LEU A 30 -2.66 -17.29 3.68
CA LEU A 30 -3.61 -18.21 4.31
C LEU A 30 -4.61 -17.50 5.22
N LEU A 31 -4.22 -16.38 5.85
CA LEU A 31 -5.15 -15.57 6.63
C LEU A 31 -6.29 -15.03 5.76
N TYR A 32 -6.02 -14.77 4.48
CA TYR A 32 -7.02 -14.32 3.51
C TYR A 32 -7.74 -15.47 2.82
N GLY A 33 -7.45 -16.71 3.22
CA GLY A 33 -8.05 -17.88 2.59
C GLY A 33 -7.45 -18.24 1.25
N VAL A 34 -6.25 -17.77 0.95
CA VAL A 34 -5.58 -18.01 -0.34
C VAL A 34 -4.39 -18.94 -0.14
N THR A 35 -4.34 -20.01 -0.92
CA THR A 35 -3.19 -20.92 -0.98
C THR A 35 -2.34 -20.56 -2.18
N LEU A 36 -1.07 -20.26 -1.93
CA LEU A 36 -0.13 -19.89 -3.00
C LEU A 36 0.59 -21.13 -3.52
N ASP A 37 0.71 -21.23 -4.85
CA ASP A 37 1.62 -22.15 -5.51
C ASP A 37 3.05 -21.56 -5.55
N PRO A 38 4.08 -22.34 -5.95
CA PRO A 38 5.45 -21.83 -5.98
C PRO A 38 5.63 -20.54 -6.79
N PRO A 39 5.08 -20.39 -8.01
CA PRO A 39 5.14 -19.12 -8.72
C PRO A 39 4.45 -17.98 -7.97
N GLY A 40 3.33 -18.25 -7.33
CA GLY A 40 2.61 -17.26 -6.53
C GLY A 40 3.42 -16.80 -5.33
N ILE A 41 4.14 -17.72 -4.67
CA ILE A 41 5.05 -17.37 -3.56
C ILE A 41 6.14 -16.42 -4.05
N LEU A 42 6.74 -16.70 -5.19
CA LEU A 42 7.79 -15.84 -5.75
C LEU A 42 7.25 -14.44 -6.04
N MET A 43 6.09 -14.34 -6.69
CA MET A 43 5.46 -13.05 -6.98
C MET A 43 5.10 -12.29 -5.71
N ALA A 44 4.60 -12.98 -4.70
CA ALA A 44 4.28 -12.37 -3.41
C ALA A 44 5.53 -11.79 -2.75
N ARG A 45 6.66 -12.48 -2.83
CA ARG A 45 7.93 -11.99 -2.29
C ARG A 45 8.43 -10.76 -3.03
N PHE A 46 8.31 -10.73 -4.36
CA PHE A 46 8.64 -9.52 -5.13
C PHE A 46 7.75 -8.34 -4.74
N PHE A 47 6.47 -8.59 -4.58
CA PHE A 47 5.55 -7.55 -4.12
C PHE A 47 5.96 -7.06 -2.73
N GLY A 48 6.33 -7.97 -1.83
CA GLY A 48 6.84 -7.61 -0.51
C GLY A 48 8.07 -6.71 -0.57
N ALA A 49 9.03 -7.05 -1.43
CA ALA A 49 10.22 -6.22 -1.64
C ALA A 49 9.85 -4.82 -2.13
N CYS A 50 8.91 -4.73 -3.08
CA CYS A 50 8.42 -3.43 -3.56
C CYS A 50 7.74 -2.63 -2.46
N LEU A 51 6.94 -3.26 -1.62
CA LEU A 51 6.29 -2.59 -0.49
C LEU A 51 7.29 -2.08 0.53
N ILE A 52 8.36 -2.84 0.79
CA ILE A 52 9.44 -2.38 1.66
C ILE A 52 10.08 -1.12 1.08
N GLY A 53 10.37 -1.12 -0.22
CA GLY A 53 10.93 0.06 -0.89
C GLY A 53 10.00 1.26 -0.81
N ILE A 54 8.72 1.07 -1.07
CA ILE A 54 7.70 2.14 -0.95
C ILE A 54 7.62 2.65 0.49
N GLY A 55 7.62 1.75 1.46
CA GLY A 55 7.59 2.13 2.87
C GLY A 55 8.81 2.94 3.28
N LEU A 56 9.99 2.57 2.80
CA LEU A 56 11.20 3.32 3.06
C LEU A 56 11.16 4.71 2.42
N ILE A 57 10.67 4.83 1.18
CA ILE A 57 10.48 6.13 0.54
C ILE A 57 9.55 7.00 1.39
N CYS A 58 8.42 6.46 1.83
CA CYS A 58 7.48 7.21 2.66
C CYS A 58 8.12 7.66 3.98
N TRP A 59 8.92 6.82 4.59
CA TRP A 59 9.58 7.14 5.86
C TRP A 59 10.71 8.13 5.69
N LEU A 60 11.63 7.86 4.76
CA LEU A 60 12.86 8.65 4.60
C LEU A 60 12.57 10.03 3.99
N ASP A 61 11.60 10.10 3.08
CA ASP A 61 11.31 11.32 2.33
C ASP A 61 10.10 12.10 2.87
N ARG A 62 9.60 11.75 4.05
CA ARG A 62 8.42 12.42 4.63
C ARG A 62 8.63 13.91 4.90
N SER A 63 9.87 14.33 4.99
CA SER A 63 10.26 15.74 5.20
C SER A 63 10.97 16.34 4.01
N ALA A 64 10.86 15.72 2.84
CA ALA A 64 11.45 16.24 1.61
C ALA A 64 10.85 17.60 1.22
N ASP A 65 11.49 18.29 0.30
CA ASP A 65 10.97 19.58 -0.17
C ASP A 65 9.61 19.42 -0.86
N ARG A 66 8.93 20.55 -1.03
CA ARG A 66 7.56 20.59 -1.55
C ARG A 66 7.44 19.93 -2.93
N ALA A 67 8.37 20.21 -3.83
CA ALA A 67 8.32 19.67 -5.19
C ALA A 67 8.46 18.14 -5.17
N ALA A 68 9.41 17.63 -4.41
CA ALA A 68 9.59 16.19 -4.26
C ALA A 68 8.37 15.54 -3.61
N LEU A 69 7.82 16.12 -2.56
CA LEU A 69 6.63 15.60 -1.89
C LEU A 69 5.41 15.57 -2.81
N GLN A 70 5.23 16.58 -3.65
CA GLN A 70 4.12 16.59 -4.61
C GLN A 70 4.25 15.45 -5.63
N GLY A 71 5.45 15.20 -6.13
CA GLY A 71 5.70 14.10 -7.05
C GLY A 71 5.48 12.74 -6.40
N ILE A 72 6.06 12.55 -5.21
CA ILE A 72 5.90 11.31 -4.46
C ILE A 72 4.43 11.05 -4.15
N THR A 73 3.72 12.06 -3.67
CA THR A 73 2.31 11.92 -3.29
C THR A 73 1.44 11.58 -4.49
N LEU A 74 1.70 12.22 -5.64
CA LEU A 74 0.97 11.90 -6.87
C LEU A 74 1.23 10.48 -7.33
N ALA A 75 2.49 10.05 -7.33
CA ALA A 75 2.84 8.69 -7.73
C ALA A 75 2.18 7.65 -6.82
N LEU A 76 2.23 7.89 -5.52
CA LEU A 76 1.60 6.99 -4.54
C LEU A 76 0.08 6.98 -4.68
N PHE A 77 -0.53 8.16 -4.95
CA PHE A 77 -1.98 8.25 -5.19
C PHE A 77 -2.40 7.40 -6.38
N ILE A 78 -1.68 7.50 -7.48
CA ILE A 78 -1.96 6.71 -8.69
C ILE A 78 -1.80 5.22 -8.38
N GLY A 79 -0.69 4.84 -7.75
CA GLY A 79 -0.42 3.45 -7.41
C GLY A 79 -1.45 2.87 -6.46
N ASP A 80 -1.82 3.60 -5.43
CA ASP A 80 -2.80 3.11 -4.45
C ASP A 80 -4.22 3.08 -5.03
N SER A 81 -4.55 3.98 -5.97
CA SER A 81 -5.83 3.94 -6.69
C SER A 81 -5.92 2.69 -7.57
N ILE A 82 -4.85 2.35 -8.26
CA ILE A 82 -4.78 1.11 -9.03
C ILE A 82 -4.88 -0.10 -8.08
N GLY A 83 -4.15 -0.05 -6.97
CA GLY A 83 -4.20 -1.09 -5.94
C GLY A 83 -5.59 -1.30 -5.38
N PHE A 84 -6.34 -0.22 -5.15
CA PHE A 84 -7.72 -0.31 -4.73
C PHE A 84 -8.59 -1.05 -5.75
N ILE A 85 -8.46 -0.70 -7.03
CA ILE A 85 -9.23 -1.35 -8.10
C ILE A 85 -8.89 -2.85 -8.14
N VAL A 86 -7.60 -3.19 -8.11
CA VAL A 86 -7.15 -4.58 -8.11
C VAL A 86 -7.69 -5.35 -6.90
N ALA A 87 -7.59 -4.74 -5.71
CA ALA A 87 -8.08 -5.36 -4.47
C ALA A 87 -9.58 -5.59 -4.51
N LEU A 88 -10.33 -4.60 -5.01
CA LEU A 88 -11.79 -4.70 -5.13
C LEU A 88 -12.19 -5.79 -6.11
N LEU A 89 -11.57 -5.85 -7.28
CA LEU A 89 -11.86 -6.89 -8.27
C LEU A 89 -11.50 -8.27 -7.72
N GLY A 90 -10.37 -8.40 -7.03
CA GLY A 90 -9.98 -9.66 -6.39
C GLY A 90 -10.98 -10.10 -5.33
N GLN A 91 -11.48 -9.16 -4.53
CA GLN A 91 -12.46 -9.46 -3.49
C GLN A 91 -13.80 -9.86 -4.09
N LEU A 92 -14.26 -9.13 -5.10
CA LEU A 92 -15.53 -9.44 -5.76
C LEU A 92 -15.49 -10.76 -6.53
N SER A 93 -14.32 -11.22 -6.96
CA SER A 93 -14.16 -12.50 -7.63
C SER A 93 -14.19 -13.69 -6.68
N GLY A 94 -14.22 -13.45 -5.38
CA GLY A 94 -14.29 -14.53 -4.38
C GLY A 94 -12.96 -15.20 -4.06
N LEU A 95 -11.83 -14.62 -4.51
CA LEU A 95 -10.50 -15.19 -4.25
C LEU A 95 -10.12 -15.18 -2.78
N MET A 96 -10.53 -14.14 -2.04
CA MET A 96 -10.20 -14.00 -0.64
C MET A 96 -11.45 -14.13 0.24
N ASN A 97 -11.23 -14.50 1.49
CA ASN A 97 -12.32 -14.57 2.49
C ASN A 97 -12.74 -13.14 2.93
N ALA A 98 -13.60 -13.05 3.96
CA ALA A 98 -14.10 -11.76 4.44
C ALA A 98 -12.99 -10.81 4.90
N LEU A 99 -11.83 -11.34 5.34
CA LEU A 99 -10.69 -10.52 5.74
C LEU A 99 -10.13 -9.68 4.56
N GLY A 100 -10.35 -10.14 3.33
CA GLY A 100 -9.96 -9.39 2.14
C GLY A 100 -10.60 -8.02 2.03
N TRP A 101 -11.77 -7.80 2.64
CA TRP A 101 -12.39 -6.48 2.69
C TRP A 101 -11.57 -5.48 3.48
N VAL A 102 -10.84 -5.91 4.51
CA VAL A 102 -9.91 -5.05 5.24
C VAL A 102 -8.83 -4.53 4.28
N ASN A 103 -8.33 -5.41 3.43
CA ASN A 103 -7.35 -5.02 2.41
C ASN A 103 -7.91 -3.97 1.45
N VAL A 104 -9.14 -4.16 0.96
CA VAL A 104 -9.81 -3.18 0.09
C VAL A 104 -9.92 -1.83 0.78
N VAL A 105 -10.33 -1.81 2.05
CA VAL A 105 -10.47 -0.57 2.83
C VAL A 105 -9.12 0.12 3.02
N ILE A 106 -8.06 -0.63 3.28
CA ILE A 106 -6.71 -0.06 3.42
C ILE A 106 -6.29 0.66 2.13
N TRP A 107 -6.44 0.02 0.99
CA TRP A 107 -6.11 0.64 -0.29
C TRP A 107 -6.94 1.91 -0.55
N LEU A 108 -8.24 1.85 -0.25
CA LEU A 108 -9.11 3.01 -0.42
C LEU A 108 -8.71 4.15 0.51
N PHE A 109 -8.47 3.86 1.78
CA PHE A 109 -8.05 4.85 2.77
C PHE A 109 -6.76 5.56 2.33
N LEU A 110 -5.77 4.79 1.89
CA LEU A 110 -4.50 5.36 1.45
C LEU A 110 -4.67 6.20 0.19
N ALA A 111 -5.44 5.72 -0.78
CA ALA A 111 -5.70 6.48 -2.01
C ALA A 111 -6.44 7.79 -1.72
N LEU A 112 -7.48 7.75 -0.91
CA LEU A 112 -8.25 8.96 -0.57
C LEU A 112 -7.40 9.96 0.21
N GLY A 113 -6.59 9.49 1.16
CA GLY A 113 -5.72 10.38 1.93
C GLY A 113 -4.66 11.04 1.07
N LEU A 114 -4.02 10.27 0.20
CA LEU A 114 -3.01 10.83 -0.71
C LEU A 114 -3.65 11.82 -1.70
N GLY A 115 -4.83 11.50 -2.22
CA GLY A 115 -5.56 12.40 -3.10
C GLY A 115 -5.95 13.69 -2.38
N TYR A 116 -6.40 13.60 -1.14
CA TYR A 116 -6.70 14.77 -0.34
C TYR A 116 -5.48 15.69 -0.22
N PHE A 117 -4.33 15.16 0.18
CA PHE A 117 -3.14 15.97 0.35
C PHE A 117 -2.60 16.50 -0.97
N ARG A 118 -2.76 15.76 -2.06
CA ARG A 118 -2.24 16.19 -3.36
C ARG A 118 -3.10 17.23 -4.04
N PHE A 119 -4.43 17.09 -3.96
CA PHE A 119 -5.36 17.91 -4.75
C PHE A 119 -6.15 18.92 -3.92
N LEU A 120 -6.52 18.58 -2.69
CA LEU A 120 -7.36 19.43 -1.86
C LEU A 120 -6.56 20.27 -0.87
N LYS A 121 -5.36 19.83 -0.50
CA LYS A 121 -4.51 20.53 0.47
C LYS A 121 -3.04 20.46 0.06
N PRO A 122 -2.69 20.89 -1.18
CA PRO A 122 -1.32 20.64 -1.69
C PRO A 122 -0.23 21.46 -0.99
N SER A 123 -0.58 22.54 -0.29
CA SER A 123 0.39 23.39 0.40
C SER A 123 0.61 23.02 1.86
N ALA A 124 -0.04 21.99 2.36
CA ALA A 124 -0.07 21.68 3.80
C ALA A 124 0.85 20.51 4.18
N SER A 125 1.83 20.24 3.39
CA SER A 125 2.81 19.18 3.66
C SER A 125 3.71 19.46 4.86
#